data_44b571143be1cd73971cd97bb336d3cd
#
_entry.id   44b571143be1cd73971cd97bb336d3cd
#
_cell.length_a   1.000
_cell.length_b   1.000
_cell.length_c   1.000
_cell.angle_alpha   90.00
_cell.angle_beta   90.00
_cell.angle_gamma   90.00
#
_symmetry.space_group_name_H-M   'P 1'
#
loop_
_entity.id
_entity.type
_entity.pdbx_description
1 polymer ?
#
loop_
_entity_poly.entity_id
_entity_poly.type
_entity_poly.pdbx_seq_one_letter_code
_entity_poly.pdbx_strand_id
1 'polypeptide(L)'
;MLSYQVNRSIEIEKTQSEIINYLKDFTRWPEWSPWIILEPDCELTYSDEQGVVGAGYQWNGKRIGTGAMVLESTQEHRLDMELHFFRPLKTHAKVTLIVTPSQAGCTVEWLMQSRVPWFLFFLKNVFKSMIEMDYDRGLRMLKSQLETGQVLSLLTDLGSRKQNEVSYIGLSGAGTIPDLGPMMRSHVARLYEMAEQENLPVTGELFCYYLSMDMKQGYFEFITCLPVKAGVVATGEFVAGTIPESDTYVIEHKGEYQFLGNAWSYAMNLTRHNGIKVKTKPLGIERYLNNPNDTDKADLLTEVIVFKK
;
A
#
# COMPACT_ATOMS: atom_id res chain seq x y z
N MET A 1 -28.59 -0.02 -10.24
CA MET A 1 -27.20 0.20 -9.79
C MET A 1 -27.19 0.79 -8.40
N LEU A 2 -26.31 0.33 -7.51
CA LEU A 2 -26.13 0.87 -6.16
C LEU A 2 -24.95 1.81 -6.14
N SER A 3 -25.14 3.03 -5.67
CA SER A 3 -24.07 4.01 -5.53
C SER A 3 -23.22 3.71 -4.30
N TYR A 4 -21.94 4.04 -4.37
CA TYR A 4 -21.03 4.10 -3.24
C TYR A 4 -20.08 5.29 -3.39
N GLN A 5 -19.57 5.72 -2.26
CA GLN A 5 -18.63 6.84 -2.18
C GLN A 5 -17.43 6.41 -1.36
N VAL A 6 -16.27 6.83 -1.82
CA VAL A 6 -14.99 6.74 -1.12
C VAL A 6 -14.54 8.15 -0.83
N ASN A 7 -13.98 8.37 0.35
CA ASN A 7 -13.35 9.63 0.74
C ASN A 7 -12.14 9.32 1.61
N ARG A 8 -11.00 9.91 1.27
CA ARG A 8 -9.78 9.93 2.08
C ARG A 8 -9.16 11.32 2.03
N SER A 9 -8.44 11.68 3.08
CA SER A 9 -7.79 12.99 3.18
C SER A 9 -6.43 12.90 3.84
N ILE A 10 -5.57 13.89 3.53
CA ILE A 10 -4.25 14.04 4.12
C ILE A 10 -3.90 15.53 4.23
N GLU A 11 -3.12 15.89 5.25
CA GLU A 11 -2.51 17.23 5.35
C GLU A 11 -1.18 17.26 4.60
N ILE A 12 -0.97 18.32 3.81
CA ILE A 12 0.24 18.57 3.02
C ILE A 12 0.73 19.98 3.32
N GLU A 13 2.01 20.13 3.65
CA GLU A 13 2.67 21.40 3.98
C GLU A 13 3.01 22.21 2.72
N LYS A 14 1.98 22.53 1.93
CA LYS A 14 2.05 23.33 0.71
C LYS A 14 0.85 24.26 0.61
N THR A 15 1.02 25.31 -0.19
CA THR A 15 -0.08 26.23 -0.49
C THR A 15 -1.13 25.57 -1.39
N GLN A 16 -2.36 26.03 -1.30
CA GLN A 16 -3.47 25.56 -2.12
C GLN A 16 -3.16 25.67 -3.62
N SER A 17 -2.55 26.78 -4.04
CA SER A 17 -2.19 27.00 -5.44
C SER A 17 -1.13 26.03 -5.93
N GLU A 18 -0.09 25.72 -5.13
CA GLU A 18 0.93 24.72 -5.49
C GLU A 18 0.28 23.35 -5.69
N ILE A 19 -0.57 22.93 -4.75
CA ILE A 19 -1.23 21.63 -4.80
C ILE A 19 -2.17 21.53 -6.00
N ILE A 20 -3.04 22.51 -6.21
CA ILE A 20 -3.98 22.52 -7.34
C ILE A 20 -3.24 22.53 -8.69
N ASN A 21 -2.19 23.37 -8.82
CA ASN A 21 -1.39 23.42 -10.05
C ASN A 21 -0.69 22.10 -10.34
N TYR A 22 -0.23 21.38 -9.31
CA TYR A 22 0.37 20.06 -9.45
C TYR A 22 -0.67 19.02 -9.85
N LEU A 23 -1.84 18.99 -9.19
CA LEU A 23 -2.88 17.98 -9.38
C LEU A 23 -3.59 18.08 -10.74
N LYS A 24 -3.75 19.28 -11.31
CA LYS A 24 -4.39 19.49 -12.61
C LYS A 24 -3.51 19.12 -13.81
N ASP A 25 -2.20 18.92 -13.59
CA ASP A 25 -1.25 18.45 -14.60
C ASP A 25 -1.17 16.91 -14.53
N PHE A 26 -1.88 16.24 -15.42
CA PHE A 26 -1.92 14.78 -15.45
C PHE A 26 -0.57 14.13 -15.79
N THR A 27 0.38 14.86 -16.36
CA THR A 27 1.73 14.34 -16.61
C THR A 27 2.51 14.09 -15.33
N ARG A 28 2.06 14.69 -14.19
CA ARG A 28 2.61 14.48 -12.84
C ARG A 28 2.02 13.29 -12.09
N TRP A 29 0.89 12.76 -12.56
CA TRP A 29 0.20 11.66 -11.86
C TRP A 29 1.03 10.37 -11.72
N PRO A 30 1.89 9.98 -12.69
CA PRO A 30 2.77 8.83 -12.53
C PRO A 30 3.71 8.92 -11.31
N GLU A 31 4.04 10.12 -10.86
CA GLU A 31 4.94 10.35 -9.74
C GLU A 31 4.34 9.90 -8.38
N TRP A 32 3.00 9.77 -8.29
CA TRP A 32 2.30 9.46 -7.05
C TRP A 32 1.08 8.53 -7.20
N SER A 33 0.73 8.12 -8.40
CA SER A 33 -0.44 7.27 -8.62
C SER A 33 -0.27 5.88 -7.98
N PRO A 34 -1.22 5.44 -7.12
CA PRO A 34 -1.14 4.14 -6.47
C PRO A 34 -1.33 2.96 -7.43
N TRP A 35 -1.76 3.21 -8.66
CA TRP A 35 -1.94 2.20 -9.69
C TRP A 35 -0.79 2.18 -10.68
N ILE A 36 -0.32 3.34 -11.14
CA ILE A 36 0.78 3.42 -12.13
C ILE A 36 2.08 2.86 -11.52
N ILE A 37 2.34 3.09 -10.22
CA ILE A 37 3.50 2.49 -9.53
C ILE A 37 3.52 0.95 -9.60
N LEU A 38 2.36 0.30 -9.77
CA LEU A 38 2.27 -1.16 -9.91
C LEU A 38 2.60 -1.65 -11.33
N GLU A 39 2.58 -0.77 -12.32
CA GLU A 39 2.90 -1.07 -13.72
C GLU A 39 3.55 0.16 -14.36
N PRO A 40 4.84 0.44 -14.01
CA PRO A 40 5.54 1.64 -14.50
C PRO A 40 5.72 1.68 -16.02
N ASP A 41 5.67 0.53 -16.68
CA ASP A 41 5.73 0.35 -18.13
C ASP A 41 4.35 0.47 -18.82
N CYS A 42 3.31 0.86 -18.08
CA CYS A 42 1.99 1.14 -18.64
C CYS A 42 2.07 2.28 -19.65
N GLU A 43 1.49 2.05 -20.82
CA GLU A 43 1.40 3.09 -21.85
C GLU A 43 0.46 4.20 -21.41
N LEU A 44 0.97 5.45 -21.41
CA LEU A 44 0.23 6.64 -21.02
C LEU A 44 0.17 7.61 -22.19
N THR A 45 -1.02 8.10 -22.48
CA THR A 45 -1.25 9.12 -23.54
C THR A 45 -1.96 10.30 -22.89
N TYR A 46 -1.45 11.50 -23.13
CA TYR A 46 -1.95 12.74 -22.54
C TYR A 46 -2.59 13.64 -23.62
N SER A 47 -3.52 14.50 -23.20
CA SER A 47 -3.97 15.62 -24.04
C SER A 47 -2.83 16.62 -24.29
N ASP A 48 -2.88 17.37 -25.39
CA ASP A 48 -1.85 18.34 -25.76
C ASP A 48 -1.71 19.45 -24.72
N GLU A 49 -2.83 19.92 -24.16
CA GLU A 49 -2.86 20.92 -23.09
C GLU A 49 -3.17 20.24 -21.75
N GLN A 50 -2.53 20.72 -20.68
CA GLN A 50 -2.76 20.27 -19.32
C GLN A 50 -3.35 21.39 -18.44
N GLY A 51 -4.07 21.02 -17.39
CA GLY A 51 -4.62 21.97 -16.42
C GLY A 51 -5.82 22.77 -16.87
N VAL A 52 -6.37 22.48 -18.03
CA VAL A 52 -7.58 23.09 -18.60
C VAL A 52 -8.74 22.10 -18.63
N VAL A 53 -9.98 22.59 -18.65
CA VAL A 53 -11.17 21.73 -18.82
C VAL A 53 -11.06 20.95 -20.14
N GLY A 54 -11.30 19.64 -20.09
CA GLY A 54 -11.11 18.73 -21.20
C GLY A 54 -9.71 18.10 -21.27
N ALA A 55 -8.73 18.61 -20.52
CA ALA A 55 -7.45 17.93 -20.36
C ALA A 55 -7.63 16.56 -19.71
N GLY A 56 -6.77 15.61 -20.05
CA GLY A 56 -6.86 14.27 -19.50
C GLY A 56 -5.70 13.38 -19.89
N TYR A 57 -5.78 12.14 -19.43
CA TYR A 57 -4.87 11.09 -19.85
C TYR A 57 -5.60 9.75 -20.00
N GLN A 58 -5.02 8.89 -20.82
CA GLN A 58 -5.43 7.50 -20.99
C GLN A 58 -4.30 6.58 -20.57
N TRP A 59 -4.65 5.44 -20.01
CA TRP A 59 -3.69 4.38 -19.69
C TRP A 59 -4.08 3.07 -20.36
N ASN A 60 -3.07 2.33 -20.80
CA ASN A 60 -3.22 1.03 -21.42
C ASN A 60 -2.26 0.02 -20.79
N GLY A 61 -2.66 -0.51 -19.64
CA GLY A 61 -1.89 -1.48 -18.87
C GLY A 61 -2.35 -2.91 -19.11
N LYS A 62 -1.42 -3.84 -18.93
CA LYS A 62 -1.69 -5.28 -18.98
C LYS A 62 -2.32 -5.77 -17.68
N ARG A 63 -1.91 -5.17 -16.55
CA ARG A 63 -2.29 -5.56 -15.18
C ARG A 63 -3.28 -4.60 -14.56
N ILE A 64 -3.08 -3.29 -14.71
CA ILE A 64 -3.97 -2.27 -14.16
C ILE A 64 -5.17 -1.96 -15.06
N GLY A 65 -5.27 -2.64 -16.22
CA GLY A 65 -6.36 -2.47 -17.17
C GLY A 65 -6.22 -1.23 -18.03
N THR A 66 -7.34 -0.79 -18.63
CA THR A 66 -7.34 0.38 -19.51
C THR A 66 -8.44 1.35 -19.11
N GLY A 67 -8.17 2.63 -19.28
CA GLY A 67 -9.14 3.67 -18.96
C GLY A 67 -8.67 5.07 -19.35
N ALA A 68 -9.47 6.05 -18.96
CA ALA A 68 -9.19 7.47 -19.16
C ALA A 68 -9.68 8.28 -17.96
N MET A 69 -9.00 9.39 -17.70
CA MET A 69 -9.46 10.41 -16.76
C MET A 69 -9.46 11.76 -17.49
N VAL A 70 -10.53 12.54 -17.30
CA VAL A 70 -10.72 13.83 -17.94
C VAL A 70 -11.11 14.87 -16.90
N LEU A 71 -10.52 16.04 -16.93
CA LEU A 71 -10.85 17.19 -16.08
C LEU A 71 -12.13 17.86 -16.60
N GLU A 72 -13.20 17.76 -15.82
CA GLU A 72 -14.52 18.31 -16.14
C GLU A 72 -14.68 19.76 -15.68
N SER A 73 -14.13 20.08 -14.51
CA SER A 73 -14.12 21.44 -13.97
C SER A 73 -12.90 21.68 -13.09
N THR A 74 -12.45 22.93 -13.09
CA THR A 74 -11.37 23.41 -12.20
C THR A 74 -11.79 24.72 -11.53
N GLN A 75 -11.61 24.77 -10.23
CA GLN A 75 -11.81 25.93 -9.39
C GLN A 75 -10.56 26.14 -8.54
N GLU A 76 -10.47 27.28 -7.84
CA GLU A 76 -9.31 27.61 -7.02
C GLU A 76 -8.94 26.52 -5.98
N HIS A 77 -9.97 25.81 -5.47
CA HIS A 77 -9.81 24.82 -4.41
C HIS A 77 -10.35 23.45 -4.77
N ARG A 78 -10.79 23.23 -6.04
CA ARG A 78 -11.50 22.01 -6.41
C ARG A 78 -11.25 21.61 -7.86
N LEU A 79 -11.01 20.32 -8.06
CA LEU A 79 -10.94 19.66 -9.37
C LEU A 79 -12.00 18.57 -9.43
N ASP A 80 -12.87 18.62 -10.43
CA ASP A 80 -13.82 17.54 -10.73
C ASP A 80 -13.40 16.84 -12.02
N MET A 81 -13.35 15.52 -11.97
CA MET A 81 -12.86 14.67 -13.07
C MET A 81 -13.85 13.54 -13.34
N GLU A 82 -13.91 13.12 -14.58
CA GLU A 82 -14.57 11.89 -14.99
C GLU A 82 -13.55 10.79 -15.22
N LEU A 83 -13.80 9.64 -14.60
CA LEU A 83 -12.95 8.45 -14.65
C LEU A 83 -13.70 7.35 -15.41
N HIS A 84 -13.15 6.91 -16.52
CA HIS A 84 -13.68 5.83 -17.35
C HIS A 84 -12.77 4.62 -17.30
N PHE A 85 -13.30 3.47 -16.93
CA PHE A 85 -12.63 2.19 -17.10
C PHE A 85 -13.16 1.50 -18.35
N PHE A 86 -12.27 1.01 -19.21
CA PHE A 86 -12.61 0.29 -20.43
C PHE A 86 -12.41 -1.22 -20.28
N ARG A 87 -11.39 -1.64 -19.53
CA ARG A 87 -11.07 -3.03 -19.19
C ARG A 87 -10.61 -3.14 -17.73
N PRO A 88 -10.91 -4.24 -17.01
CA PRO A 88 -11.62 -5.44 -17.46
C PRO A 88 -13.14 -5.25 -17.57
N LEU A 89 -13.73 -4.27 -16.89
CA LEU A 89 -15.17 -3.95 -16.92
C LEU A 89 -15.37 -2.48 -17.31
N LYS A 90 -16.32 -2.24 -18.20
CA LYS A 90 -16.71 -0.86 -18.54
C LYS A 90 -17.50 -0.26 -17.39
N THR A 91 -16.91 0.70 -16.71
CA THR A 91 -17.53 1.49 -15.65
C THR A 91 -17.06 2.93 -15.72
N HIS A 92 -17.78 3.81 -15.04
CA HIS A 92 -17.39 5.20 -14.86
C HIS A 92 -17.55 5.63 -13.40
N ALA A 93 -16.81 6.63 -13.00
CA ALA A 93 -16.87 7.24 -11.69
C ALA A 93 -16.61 8.75 -11.80
N LYS A 94 -17.19 9.51 -10.88
CA LYS A 94 -16.82 10.90 -10.67
C LYS A 94 -15.74 10.95 -9.60
N VAL A 95 -14.66 11.65 -9.88
CA VAL A 95 -13.55 11.87 -8.96
C VAL A 95 -13.48 13.35 -8.65
N THR A 96 -13.33 13.69 -7.39
CA THR A 96 -13.18 15.07 -6.94
C THR A 96 -11.98 15.17 -6.02
N LEU A 97 -11.14 16.16 -6.25
CA LEU A 97 -10.09 16.58 -5.33
C LEU A 97 -10.46 17.96 -4.78
N ILE A 98 -10.45 18.07 -3.44
CA ILE A 98 -10.72 19.33 -2.74
C ILE A 98 -9.50 19.67 -1.90
N VAL A 99 -9.05 20.91 -2.00
CA VAL A 99 -7.87 21.40 -1.28
C VAL A 99 -8.30 22.57 -0.41
N THR A 100 -8.32 22.39 0.90
CA THR A 100 -8.73 23.40 1.87
C THR A 100 -7.57 23.82 2.77
N PRO A 101 -7.36 25.12 3.02
CA PRO A 101 -6.33 25.57 3.95
C PRO A 101 -6.49 24.96 5.35
N SER A 102 -5.36 24.59 5.97
CA SER A 102 -5.27 24.09 7.35
C SER A 102 -4.20 24.86 8.13
N GLN A 103 -3.95 24.50 9.39
CA GLN A 103 -2.94 25.17 10.21
C GLN A 103 -1.50 24.97 9.69
N ALA A 104 -1.22 23.80 9.12
CA ALA A 104 0.14 23.44 8.67
C ALA A 104 0.32 23.48 7.15
N GLY A 105 -0.70 23.91 6.39
CA GLY A 105 -0.68 23.93 4.93
C GLY A 105 -2.06 23.76 4.35
N CYS A 106 -2.36 22.63 3.74
CA CYS A 106 -3.70 22.32 3.22
C CYS A 106 -4.08 20.86 3.48
N THR A 107 -5.38 20.64 3.71
CA THR A 107 -5.99 19.31 3.65
C THR A 107 -6.41 19.02 2.21
N VAL A 108 -5.90 17.91 1.66
CA VAL A 108 -6.32 17.38 0.36
C VAL A 108 -7.29 16.24 0.60
N GLU A 109 -8.53 16.39 0.11
CA GLU A 109 -9.54 15.35 0.11
C GLU A 109 -9.66 14.73 -1.27
N TRP A 110 -9.64 13.40 -1.36
CA TRP A 110 -9.85 12.63 -2.57
C TRP A 110 -11.14 11.84 -2.49
N LEU A 111 -12.12 12.25 -3.27
CA LEU A 111 -13.45 11.64 -3.31
C LEU A 111 -13.66 10.87 -4.61
N MET A 112 -14.37 9.76 -4.53
CA MET A 112 -14.88 9.04 -5.70
C MET A 112 -16.34 8.65 -5.47
N GLN A 113 -17.17 8.90 -6.47
CA GLN A 113 -18.54 8.42 -6.55
C GLN A 113 -18.67 7.47 -7.73
N SER A 114 -19.05 6.23 -7.45
CA SER A 114 -19.24 5.21 -8.47
C SER A 114 -20.46 4.35 -8.19
N ARG A 115 -20.77 3.44 -9.12
CA ARG A 115 -21.93 2.56 -9.03
C ARG A 115 -21.53 1.12 -9.31
N VAL A 116 -22.10 0.20 -8.55
CA VAL A 116 -21.99 -1.25 -8.81
C VAL A 116 -23.32 -1.80 -9.33
N PRO A 117 -23.29 -2.80 -10.23
CA PRO A 117 -24.48 -3.54 -10.58
C PRO A 117 -25.17 -4.08 -9.34
N TRP A 118 -26.52 -4.10 -9.35
CA TRP A 118 -27.28 -4.51 -8.18
C TRP A 118 -26.98 -5.94 -7.71
N PHE A 119 -26.66 -6.85 -8.63
CA PHE A 119 -26.32 -8.24 -8.31
C PHE A 119 -24.92 -8.41 -7.66
N LEU A 120 -24.09 -7.36 -7.64
CA LEU A 120 -22.80 -7.31 -6.94
C LEU A 120 -22.88 -6.54 -5.61
N PHE A 121 -24.08 -6.32 -5.08
CA PHE A 121 -24.29 -5.53 -3.86
C PHE A 121 -23.47 -6.02 -2.67
N PHE A 122 -23.27 -7.34 -2.56
CA PHE A 122 -22.47 -7.96 -1.49
C PHE A 122 -20.96 -7.66 -1.58
N LEU A 123 -20.45 -7.28 -2.75
CA LEU A 123 -19.05 -6.87 -2.96
C LEU A 123 -18.84 -5.37 -2.78
N LYS A 124 -19.91 -4.57 -2.64
CA LYS A 124 -19.82 -3.11 -2.55
C LYS A 124 -18.83 -2.64 -1.47
N ASN A 125 -18.89 -3.22 -0.27
CA ASN A 125 -18.03 -2.84 0.84
C ASN A 125 -16.58 -3.29 0.60
N VAL A 126 -16.36 -4.43 -0.05
CA VAL A 126 -15.03 -4.90 -0.43
C VAL A 126 -14.39 -3.95 -1.44
N PHE A 127 -15.11 -3.59 -2.51
CA PHE A 127 -14.62 -2.62 -3.49
C PHE A 127 -14.32 -1.26 -2.85
N LYS A 128 -15.23 -0.80 -1.98
CA LYS A 128 -15.03 0.45 -1.24
C LYS A 128 -13.72 0.41 -0.47
N SER A 129 -13.52 -0.60 0.38
CA SER A 129 -12.30 -0.72 1.20
C SER A 129 -11.03 -0.85 0.38
N MET A 130 -11.06 -1.57 -0.73
CA MET A 130 -9.89 -1.67 -1.63
C MET A 130 -9.50 -0.29 -2.18
N ILE A 131 -10.48 0.49 -2.67
CA ILE A 131 -10.23 1.82 -3.22
C ILE A 131 -9.79 2.79 -2.10
N GLU A 132 -10.36 2.66 -0.90
CA GLU A 132 -9.94 3.44 0.26
C GLU A 132 -8.47 3.21 0.61
N MET A 133 -8.00 1.97 0.57
CA MET A 133 -6.58 1.63 0.77
C MET A 133 -5.69 2.17 -0.35
N ASP A 134 -6.16 2.12 -1.61
CA ASP A 134 -5.44 2.71 -2.73
C ASP A 134 -5.33 4.23 -2.58
N TYR A 135 -6.40 4.90 -2.18
CA TYR A 135 -6.41 6.35 -1.94
C TYR A 135 -5.47 6.74 -0.79
N ASP A 136 -5.47 5.98 0.32
CA ASP A 136 -4.55 6.20 1.43
C ASP A 136 -3.08 6.08 1.00
N ARG A 137 -2.75 5.10 0.12
CA ARG A 137 -1.41 4.96 -0.47
C ARG A 137 -1.07 6.13 -1.39
N GLY A 138 -1.99 6.47 -2.30
CA GLY A 138 -1.81 7.57 -3.25
C GLY A 138 -1.62 8.91 -2.56
N LEU A 139 -2.43 9.21 -1.56
CA LEU A 139 -2.31 10.47 -0.80
C LEU A 139 -0.99 10.58 -0.03
N ARG A 140 -0.49 9.46 0.55
CA ARG A 140 0.85 9.46 1.18
C ARG A 140 1.96 9.70 0.15
N MET A 141 1.86 9.11 -1.03
CA MET A 141 2.82 9.36 -2.12
C MET A 141 2.72 10.80 -2.62
N LEU A 142 1.51 11.33 -2.79
CA LEU A 142 1.28 12.73 -3.17
C LEU A 142 1.92 13.70 -2.14
N LYS A 143 1.69 13.44 -0.84
CA LYS A 143 2.31 14.23 0.23
C LYS A 143 3.83 14.20 0.13
N SER A 144 4.42 13.02 0.04
CA SER A 144 5.87 12.87 -0.09
C SER A 144 6.40 13.59 -1.33
N GLN A 145 5.75 13.41 -2.46
CA GLN A 145 6.15 14.05 -3.71
C GLN A 145 6.11 15.57 -3.63
N LEU A 146 5.05 16.14 -3.08
CA LEU A 146 4.91 17.59 -2.95
C LEU A 146 5.87 18.19 -1.91
N GLU A 147 6.09 17.50 -0.79
CA GLU A 147 6.92 18.04 0.30
C GLU A 147 8.41 17.79 0.10
N THR A 148 8.80 16.66 -0.50
CA THR A 148 10.21 16.24 -0.62
C THR A 148 10.71 16.14 -2.06
N GLY A 149 9.80 16.18 -3.05
CA GLY A 149 10.14 16.01 -4.47
C GLY A 149 10.34 14.56 -4.91
N GLN A 150 10.05 13.58 -4.04
CA GLN A 150 10.25 12.17 -4.35
C GLN A 150 9.35 11.24 -3.53
N VAL A 151 9.10 10.04 -4.05
CA VAL A 151 8.48 8.92 -3.35
C VAL A 151 9.50 7.81 -3.20
N LEU A 152 9.99 7.60 -1.98
CA LEU A 152 10.99 6.57 -1.70
C LEU A 152 10.32 5.18 -1.62
N SER A 153 9.98 4.63 -2.78
CA SER A 153 9.32 3.33 -2.93
C SER A 153 9.69 2.70 -4.28
N LEU A 154 10.72 1.87 -4.29
CA LEU A 154 11.11 1.09 -5.47
C LEU A 154 10.71 -0.37 -5.26
N LEU A 155 10.07 -0.97 -6.27
CA LEU A 155 9.55 -2.32 -6.23
C LEU A 155 10.32 -3.22 -7.19
N THR A 156 10.84 -4.35 -6.69
CA THR A 156 11.52 -5.36 -7.50
C THR A 156 10.78 -6.69 -7.40
N ASP A 157 10.41 -7.26 -8.52
CA ASP A 157 9.83 -8.61 -8.59
C ASP A 157 10.95 -9.66 -8.46
N LEU A 158 11.01 -10.32 -7.32
CA LEU A 158 11.95 -11.42 -7.07
C LEU A 158 11.36 -12.80 -7.42
N GLY A 159 10.09 -12.84 -7.79
CA GLY A 159 9.40 -14.02 -8.28
C GLY A 159 9.10 -15.10 -7.24
N SER A 160 8.92 -16.33 -7.74
CA SER A 160 8.65 -17.49 -6.89
C SER A 160 9.92 -17.97 -6.20
N ARG A 161 9.85 -18.18 -4.88
CA ARG A 161 10.94 -18.70 -4.05
C ARG A 161 10.43 -19.74 -3.06
N LYS A 162 11.32 -20.58 -2.56
CA LYS A 162 11.07 -21.39 -1.37
C LYS A 162 11.44 -20.62 -0.12
N GLN A 163 10.51 -20.54 0.82
CA GLN A 163 10.75 -20.10 2.19
C GLN A 163 11.07 -21.34 3.01
N ASN A 164 12.27 -21.43 3.58
CA ASN A 164 12.62 -22.48 4.50
C ASN A 164 11.80 -22.41 5.79
N GLU A 165 11.74 -23.49 6.54
CA GLU A 165 11.15 -23.49 7.87
C GLU A 165 11.87 -22.47 8.78
N VAL A 166 11.09 -21.67 9.53
CA VAL A 166 11.61 -20.65 10.45
C VAL A 166 10.90 -20.77 11.79
N SER A 167 11.66 -21.09 12.83
CA SER A 167 11.20 -20.96 14.21
C SER A 167 11.37 -19.54 14.69
N TYR A 168 10.41 -19.04 15.45
CA TYR A 168 10.43 -17.67 15.96
C TYR A 168 9.91 -17.56 17.38
N ILE A 169 10.32 -16.47 18.04
CA ILE A 169 9.65 -15.91 19.20
C ILE A 169 9.07 -14.56 18.80
N GLY A 170 7.91 -14.20 19.33
CA GLY A 170 7.23 -12.99 18.88
C GLY A 170 6.25 -12.40 19.86
N LEU A 171 5.72 -11.24 19.52
CA LEU A 171 4.64 -10.55 20.21
C LEU A 171 3.45 -10.39 19.27
N SER A 172 2.29 -10.85 19.71
CA SER A 172 1.06 -10.71 18.97
C SER A 172 0.52 -9.29 19.03
N GLY A 173 0.03 -8.80 17.90
CA GLY A 173 -0.60 -7.50 17.77
C GLY A 173 -1.82 -7.55 16.87
N ALA A 174 -2.70 -6.58 17.03
CA ALA A 174 -3.85 -6.41 16.18
C ALA A 174 -4.28 -4.93 16.15
N GLY A 175 -4.64 -4.42 14.98
CA GLY A 175 -5.01 -3.02 14.81
C GLY A 175 -5.21 -2.62 13.36
N THR A 176 -5.53 -1.36 13.14
CA THR A 176 -5.64 -0.73 11.82
C THR A 176 -4.27 -0.26 11.34
N ILE A 177 -4.15 0.09 10.06
CA ILE A 177 -2.87 0.56 9.47
C ILE A 177 -2.18 1.67 10.29
N PRO A 178 -2.88 2.69 10.84
CA PRO A 178 -2.25 3.69 11.69
C PRO A 178 -1.66 3.13 12.99
N ASP A 179 -2.24 2.04 13.54
CA ASP A 179 -1.82 1.43 14.80
C ASP A 179 -0.56 0.56 14.64
N LEU A 180 -0.35 -0.01 13.44
CA LEU A 180 0.71 -1.00 13.19
C LEU A 180 2.10 -0.46 13.51
N GLY A 181 2.47 0.70 12.97
CA GLY A 181 3.81 1.25 13.13
C GLY A 181 4.22 1.52 14.60
N PRO A 182 3.39 2.23 15.41
CA PRO A 182 3.67 2.40 16.84
C PRO A 182 3.77 1.08 17.60
N MET A 183 2.86 0.13 17.34
CA MET A 183 2.83 -1.17 18.00
C MET A 183 4.08 -2.00 17.65
N MET A 184 4.45 -2.06 16.37
CA MET A 184 5.64 -2.78 15.92
C MET A 184 6.91 -2.23 16.55
N ARG A 185 7.07 -0.90 16.63
CA ARG A 185 8.24 -0.30 17.30
C ARG A 185 8.35 -0.75 18.77
N SER A 186 7.21 -0.78 19.48
CA SER A 186 7.18 -1.29 20.86
C SER A 186 7.54 -2.78 20.95
N HIS A 187 6.98 -3.60 20.05
CA HIS A 187 7.28 -5.02 19.98
C HIS A 187 8.76 -5.29 19.69
N VAL A 188 9.33 -4.58 18.72
CA VAL A 188 10.74 -4.72 18.33
C VAL A 188 11.66 -4.46 19.54
N ALA A 189 11.46 -3.34 20.26
CA ALA A 189 12.27 -3.00 21.42
C ALA A 189 12.22 -4.10 22.49
N ARG A 190 11.02 -4.59 22.81
CA ARG A 190 10.79 -5.64 23.82
C ARG A 190 11.36 -7.00 23.41
N LEU A 191 11.26 -7.34 22.11
CA LEU A 191 11.81 -8.59 21.59
C LEU A 191 13.35 -8.61 21.69
N TYR A 192 14.01 -7.52 21.33
CA TYR A 192 15.47 -7.44 21.44
C TYR A 192 15.94 -7.41 22.90
N GLU A 193 15.24 -6.67 23.78
CA GLU A 193 15.52 -6.67 25.22
C GLU A 193 15.42 -8.09 25.81
N MET A 194 14.36 -8.81 25.54
CA MET A 194 14.17 -10.19 25.99
C MET A 194 15.23 -11.13 25.40
N ALA A 195 15.55 -10.99 24.10
CA ALA A 195 16.55 -11.81 23.45
C ALA A 195 17.93 -11.63 24.07
N GLU A 196 18.28 -10.41 24.48
CA GLU A 196 19.53 -10.10 25.17
C GLU A 196 19.53 -10.68 26.58
N GLN A 197 18.46 -10.45 27.38
CA GLN A 197 18.34 -10.95 28.76
C GLN A 197 18.41 -12.48 28.84
N GLU A 198 17.78 -13.18 27.91
CA GLU A 198 17.73 -14.64 27.90
C GLU A 198 18.82 -15.29 27.01
N ASN A 199 19.74 -14.51 26.44
CA ASN A 199 20.79 -14.99 25.53
C ASN A 199 20.21 -15.86 24.39
N LEU A 200 19.12 -15.42 23.76
CA LEU A 200 18.46 -16.22 22.74
C LEU A 200 19.32 -16.35 21.47
N PRO A 201 19.37 -17.54 20.89
CA PRO A 201 20.11 -17.79 19.64
C PRO A 201 19.33 -17.26 18.44
N VAL A 202 19.39 -15.94 18.19
CA VAL A 202 18.79 -15.27 17.02
C VAL A 202 19.48 -15.77 15.75
N THR A 203 18.70 -16.11 14.72
CA THR A 203 19.19 -16.80 13.52
C THR A 203 18.99 -16.01 12.23
N GLY A 204 18.42 -14.82 12.27
CA GLY A 204 18.17 -14.00 11.06
C GLY A 204 17.48 -12.69 11.38
N GLU A 205 16.96 -12.07 10.34
CA GLU A 205 16.36 -10.74 10.39
C GLU A 205 14.95 -10.78 11.00
N LEU A 206 14.62 -9.71 11.73
CA LEU A 206 13.29 -9.48 12.26
C LEU A 206 12.24 -9.47 11.12
N PHE A 207 11.07 -10.04 11.40
CA PHE A 207 9.98 -10.03 10.43
C PHE A 207 8.62 -9.82 11.11
N CYS A 208 7.65 -9.32 10.34
CA CYS A 208 6.25 -9.27 10.73
C CYS A 208 5.46 -10.36 10.00
N TYR A 209 4.78 -11.23 10.76
CA TYR A 209 3.96 -12.31 10.22
C TYR A 209 2.49 -11.93 10.28
N TYR A 210 1.91 -11.60 9.14
CA TYR A 210 0.50 -11.21 9.03
C TYR A 210 -0.40 -12.43 8.93
N LEU A 211 -1.19 -12.66 9.98
CA LEU A 211 -2.06 -13.83 10.11
C LEU A 211 -3.36 -13.65 9.36
N SER A 212 -3.98 -12.49 9.49
CA SER A 212 -5.25 -12.19 8.83
C SER A 212 -5.45 -10.69 8.61
N MET A 213 -6.40 -10.37 7.73
CA MET A 213 -6.87 -9.03 7.48
C MET A 213 -8.39 -9.04 7.33
N ASP A 214 -9.09 -8.22 8.09
CA ASP A 214 -10.48 -7.85 7.81
C ASP A 214 -10.51 -6.69 6.81
N MET A 215 -10.78 -7.02 5.55
CA MET A 215 -10.85 -6.04 4.46
C MET A 215 -11.93 -4.98 4.66
N LYS A 216 -12.97 -5.25 5.46
CA LYS A 216 -14.06 -4.27 5.69
C LYS A 216 -13.68 -3.20 6.69
N GLN A 217 -12.84 -3.57 7.65
CA GLN A 217 -12.42 -2.68 8.74
C GLN A 217 -10.99 -2.18 8.56
N GLY A 218 -10.22 -2.73 7.60
CA GLY A 218 -8.79 -2.46 7.46
C GLY A 218 -8.00 -2.89 8.70
N TYR A 219 -8.44 -3.98 9.34
CA TYR A 219 -7.91 -4.46 10.62
C TYR A 219 -7.05 -5.70 10.38
N PHE A 220 -5.86 -5.71 10.96
CA PHE A 220 -4.86 -6.76 10.81
C PHE A 220 -4.63 -7.48 12.13
N GLU A 221 -4.39 -8.80 12.05
CA GLU A 221 -3.79 -9.61 13.12
C GLU A 221 -2.41 -10.03 12.66
N PHE A 222 -1.41 -9.80 13.49
CA PHE A 222 -0.02 -10.07 13.15
C PHE A 222 0.80 -10.48 14.36
N ILE A 223 2.00 -11.00 14.11
CA ILE A 223 3.02 -11.27 15.11
C ILE A 223 4.30 -10.58 14.64
N THR A 224 4.89 -9.72 15.48
CA THR A 224 6.25 -9.23 15.26
C THR A 224 7.20 -10.31 15.76
N CYS A 225 8.08 -10.83 14.92
CA CYS A 225 8.81 -12.06 15.13
C CYS A 225 10.33 -11.83 15.06
N LEU A 226 11.05 -12.44 15.99
CA LEU A 226 12.49 -12.59 15.95
C LEU A 226 12.81 -14.07 15.67
N PRO A 227 13.49 -14.40 14.55
CA PRO A 227 13.81 -15.79 14.24
C PRO A 227 14.85 -16.33 15.23
N VAL A 228 14.61 -17.53 15.73
CA VAL A 228 15.45 -18.19 16.73
C VAL A 228 15.68 -19.65 16.35
N LYS A 229 16.64 -20.31 16.99
CA LYS A 229 16.80 -21.76 16.84
C LYS A 229 15.55 -22.50 17.32
N ALA A 230 15.26 -23.61 16.68
CA ALA A 230 14.15 -24.49 17.07
C ALA A 230 14.30 -24.94 18.55
N GLY A 231 13.17 -25.07 19.23
CA GLY A 231 13.12 -25.50 20.63
C GLY A 231 13.17 -24.39 21.67
N VAL A 232 13.27 -23.12 21.26
CA VAL A 232 13.10 -21.97 22.18
C VAL A 232 11.64 -21.95 22.65
N VAL A 233 11.47 -21.84 23.98
CA VAL A 233 10.15 -21.76 24.63
C VAL A 233 9.86 -20.32 25.01
N ALA A 234 8.66 -19.88 24.69
CA ALA A 234 8.20 -18.54 25.05
C ALA A 234 7.84 -18.45 26.53
N THR A 235 8.13 -17.30 27.13
CA THR A 235 7.78 -16.97 28.52
C THR A 235 6.94 -15.69 28.57
N GLY A 236 6.10 -15.56 29.58
CA GLY A 236 5.30 -14.36 29.82
C GLY A 236 4.30 -14.10 28.68
N GLU A 237 4.42 -12.92 28.05
CA GLU A 237 3.53 -12.45 26.97
C GLU A 237 4.01 -12.83 25.56
N PHE A 238 5.23 -13.38 25.47
CA PHE A 238 5.79 -13.79 24.20
C PHE A 238 5.14 -15.10 23.70
N VAL A 239 5.12 -15.26 22.41
CA VAL A 239 4.64 -16.47 21.74
C VAL A 239 5.78 -17.10 20.95
N ALA A 240 5.86 -18.41 20.94
CA ALA A 240 6.79 -19.16 20.08
C ALA A 240 6.01 -19.89 19.01
N GLY A 241 6.59 -20.00 17.83
CA GLY A 241 5.96 -20.70 16.71
C GLY A 241 6.96 -21.09 15.64
N THR A 242 6.44 -21.77 14.63
CA THR A 242 7.22 -22.17 13.46
C THR A 242 6.41 -21.88 12.20
N ILE A 243 7.01 -21.18 11.24
CA ILE A 243 6.50 -21.06 9.88
C ILE A 243 7.07 -22.24 9.09
N PRO A 244 6.24 -23.14 8.57
CA PRO A 244 6.72 -24.31 7.84
C PRO A 244 7.31 -23.90 6.49
N GLU A 245 8.16 -24.78 5.94
CA GLU A 245 8.63 -24.65 4.56
C GLU A 245 7.44 -24.44 3.63
N SER A 246 7.54 -23.46 2.74
CA SER A 246 6.43 -23.04 1.89
C SER A 246 6.93 -22.48 0.56
N ASP A 247 6.16 -22.74 -0.50
CA ASP A 247 6.32 -21.99 -1.76
C ASP A 247 5.75 -20.59 -1.60
N THR A 248 6.51 -19.60 -2.06
CA THR A 248 6.19 -18.18 -1.89
C THR A 248 6.34 -17.41 -3.18
N TYR A 249 5.83 -16.18 -3.18
CA TYR A 249 6.14 -15.14 -4.17
C TYR A 249 6.66 -13.92 -3.43
N VAL A 250 7.75 -13.33 -3.89
CA VAL A 250 8.51 -12.33 -3.15
C VAL A 250 8.65 -11.06 -3.96
N ILE A 251 8.34 -9.93 -3.32
CA ILE A 251 8.61 -8.58 -3.80
C ILE A 251 9.60 -7.92 -2.85
N GLU A 252 10.67 -7.37 -3.38
CA GLU A 252 11.55 -6.49 -2.64
C GLU A 252 11.04 -5.05 -2.75
N HIS A 253 10.97 -4.38 -1.61
CA HIS A 253 10.72 -2.96 -1.50
C HIS A 253 11.98 -2.27 -1.00
N LYS A 254 12.45 -1.27 -1.76
CA LYS A 254 13.51 -0.36 -1.33
C LYS A 254 12.91 1.01 -1.07
N GLY A 255 13.05 1.52 0.16
CA GLY A 255 12.53 2.83 0.57
C GLY A 255 11.79 2.82 1.90
N GLU A 256 11.01 3.88 2.14
CA GLU A 256 10.37 4.12 3.42
C GLU A 256 9.26 3.10 3.73
N TYR A 257 9.19 2.65 4.98
CA TYR A 257 8.16 1.70 5.46
C TYR A 257 6.73 2.19 5.28
N GLN A 258 6.49 3.51 5.27
CA GLN A 258 5.15 4.05 5.01
C GLN A 258 4.60 3.68 3.63
N PHE A 259 5.45 3.24 2.70
CA PHE A 259 5.08 2.83 1.35
C PHE A 259 5.07 1.31 1.14
N LEU A 260 5.28 0.48 2.17
CA LEU A 260 5.23 -0.99 2.06
C LEU A 260 3.91 -1.52 1.48
N GLY A 261 2.82 -0.79 1.67
CA GLY A 261 1.55 -1.09 1.01
C GLY A 261 1.63 -1.18 -0.51
N ASN A 262 2.61 -0.50 -1.15
CA ASN A 262 2.87 -0.61 -2.59
C ASN A 262 3.38 -2.00 -2.94
N ALA A 263 4.31 -2.56 -2.15
CA ALA A 263 4.85 -3.91 -2.36
C ALA A 263 3.78 -5.00 -2.17
N TRP A 264 2.91 -4.86 -1.16
CA TRP A 264 1.76 -5.75 -0.98
C TRP A 264 0.81 -5.70 -2.17
N SER A 265 0.45 -4.50 -2.62
CA SER A 265 -0.43 -4.33 -3.79
C SER A 265 0.22 -4.88 -5.06
N TYR A 266 1.53 -4.68 -5.22
CA TYR A 266 2.29 -5.20 -6.37
C TYR A 266 2.34 -6.74 -6.35
N ALA A 267 2.61 -7.36 -5.20
CA ALA A 267 2.59 -8.82 -5.05
C ALA A 267 1.22 -9.41 -5.42
N MET A 268 0.13 -8.81 -4.93
CA MET A 268 -1.23 -9.27 -5.23
C MET A 268 -1.61 -9.04 -6.70
N ASN A 269 -1.14 -7.95 -7.31
CA ASN A 269 -1.38 -7.65 -8.72
C ASN A 269 -0.65 -8.66 -9.63
N LEU A 270 0.65 -8.89 -9.38
CA LEU A 270 1.47 -9.83 -10.16
C LEU A 270 1.00 -11.28 -10.02
N THR A 271 0.74 -11.74 -8.80
CA THR A 271 0.28 -13.13 -8.58
C THR A 271 -1.06 -13.37 -9.26
N ARG A 272 -1.99 -12.40 -9.21
CA ARG A 272 -3.27 -12.49 -9.92
C ARG A 272 -3.06 -12.54 -11.43
N HIS A 273 -2.23 -11.66 -11.98
CA HIS A 273 -1.94 -11.60 -13.42
C HIS A 273 -1.32 -12.90 -13.93
N ASN A 274 -0.39 -13.47 -13.16
CA ASN A 274 0.31 -14.70 -13.51
C ASN A 274 -0.48 -15.99 -13.15
N GLY A 275 -1.71 -15.86 -12.66
CA GLY A 275 -2.55 -17.01 -12.28
C GLY A 275 -2.06 -17.77 -11.05
N ILE A 276 -1.18 -17.16 -10.26
CA ILE A 276 -0.62 -17.75 -9.04
C ILE A 276 -1.64 -17.60 -7.90
N LYS A 277 -2.06 -18.73 -7.33
CA LYS A 277 -2.97 -18.73 -6.19
C LYS A 277 -2.19 -18.53 -4.89
N VAL A 278 -2.54 -17.50 -4.13
CA VAL A 278 -1.94 -17.21 -2.83
C VAL A 278 -2.90 -17.52 -1.69
N LYS A 279 -2.34 -17.81 -0.50
CA LYS A 279 -3.12 -17.98 0.73
C LYS A 279 -3.68 -16.63 1.16
N THR A 280 -4.80 -16.67 1.85
CA THR A 280 -5.43 -15.51 2.47
C THR A 280 -5.32 -15.53 3.99
N LYS A 281 -4.94 -16.70 4.54
CA LYS A 281 -4.62 -16.93 5.96
C LYS A 281 -3.54 -18.03 6.02
N PRO A 282 -2.35 -17.74 6.51
CA PRO A 282 -1.79 -16.40 6.75
C PRO A 282 -1.62 -15.61 5.45
N LEU A 283 -1.60 -14.27 5.57
CA LEU A 283 -1.43 -13.38 4.42
C LEU A 283 -0.02 -13.45 3.87
N GLY A 284 1.00 -13.34 4.73
CA GLY A 284 2.39 -13.28 4.35
C GLY A 284 3.30 -12.70 5.42
N ILE A 285 4.47 -12.30 4.99
CA ILE A 285 5.54 -11.80 5.87
C ILE A 285 6.09 -10.50 5.28
N GLU A 286 6.42 -9.55 6.15
CA GLU A 286 7.39 -8.47 5.86
C GLU A 286 8.69 -8.83 6.57
N ARG A 287 9.78 -9.07 5.83
CA ARG A 287 11.11 -9.31 6.38
C ARG A 287 11.96 -8.07 6.19
N TYR A 288 12.49 -7.54 7.28
CA TYR A 288 13.28 -6.30 7.29
C TYR A 288 14.76 -6.63 7.18
N LEU A 289 15.36 -6.39 5.99
CA LEU A 289 16.71 -6.88 5.67
C LEU A 289 17.83 -6.00 6.23
N ASN A 290 17.51 -4.79 6.68
CA ASN A 290 18.45 -3.87 7.30
C ASN A 290 17.79 -3.08 8.44
N ASN A 291 18.62 -2.44 9.26
CA ASN A 291 18.17 -1.77 10.48
C ASN A 291 17.87 -0.29 10.19
N PRO A 292 16.66 0.21 10.46
CA PRO A 292 16.30 1.60 10.22
C PRO A 292 17.03 2.63 11.10
N ASN A 293 17.77 2.19 12.12
CA ASN A 293 18.52 3.08 12.98
C ASN A 293 19.90 3.47 12.40
N ASP A 294 20.41 2.69 11.44
CA ASP A 294 21.73 2.88 10.83
C ASP A 294 21.70 2.87 9.28
N THR A 295 20.49 2.83 8.70
CA THR A 295 20.29 2.83 7.26
C THR A 295 19.42 4.02 6.86
N ASP A 296 19.84 4.74 5.82
CA ASP A 296 19.06 5.84 5.26
C ASP A 296 17.70 5.34 4.76
N LYS A 297 16.65 6.17 4.90
CA LYS A 297 15.29 5.81 4.50
C LYS A 297 15.17 5.36 3.05
N ALA A 298 15.99 5.93 2.16
CA ALA A 298 16.03 5.56 0.73
C ALA A 298 16.62 4.17 0.49
N ASP A 299 17.41 3.65 1.43
CA ASP A 299 18.11 2.37 1.32
C ASP A 299 17.56 1.27 2.21
N LEU A 300 16.45 1.55 2.91
CA LEU A 300 15.72 0.50 3.66
C LEU A 300 15.24 -0.59 2.71
N LEU A 301 15.54 -1.85 3.05
CA LEU A 301 15.17 -3.02 2.25
C LEU A 301 14.20 -3.90 3.05
N THR A 302 13.08 -4.24 2.42
CA THR A 302 12.07 -5.13 2.99
C THR A 302 11.60 -6.12 1.93
N GLU A 303 11.57 -7.40 2.23
CA GLU A 303 10.89 -8.38 1.41
C GLU A 303 9.43 -8.54 1.87
N VAL A 304 8.50 -8.36 0.95
CA VAL A 304 7.10 -8.77 1.11
C VAL A 304 6.93 -10.15 0.49
N ILE A 305 6.59 -11.13 1.32
CA ILE A 305 6.55 -12.55 0.99
C ILE A 305 5.11 -13.05 1.13
N VAL A 306 4.48 -13.46 0.04
CA VAL A 306 3.14 -14.06 0.06
C VAL A 306 3.20 -15.56 -0.16
N PHE A 307 2.43 -16.32 0.60
CA PHE A 307 2.43 -17.79 0.54
C PHE A 307 1.55 -18.28 -0.62
N LYS A 308 2.09 -19.17 -1.43
CA LYS A 308 1.34 -19.87 -2.49
C LYS A 308 0.47 -20.98 -1.90
N LYS A 309 -0.64 -21.27 -2.58
CA LYS A 309 -1.51 -22.42 -2.26
C LYS A 309 -0.98 -23.71 -2.85
#